data_ed3547cdc2887a0a65b9e9a416d890ee
#
_entry.id   ed3547cdc2887a0a65b9e9a416d890ee
#
_cell.length_a   1.000
_cell.length_b   1.000
_cell.length_c   1.000
_cell.angle_alpha   90.00
_cell.angle_beta   90.00
_cell.angle_gamma   90.00
#
_symmetry.space_group_name_H-M   'P 1'
#
loop_
_entity.id
_entity.type
_entity.pdbx_description
1 polymer ?
#
loop_
_entity_poly.entity_id
_entity_poly.type
_entity_poly.pdbx_seq_one_letter_code
_entity_poly.pdbx_strand_id
1 'polypeptide(L)'
;MTGIYGALQAIGYGLLVLFFAAGVVKTCGSFAEVRRPEQALKLFVRFALAKAAVDYGLDLMLALFDIVQGMISQVIGASGASGIGSTTLPQELIDTINACGFWESIPLWAVTLIGSLLITVLSFVMVLTVYGRMFSLWMYAAIAPVPLSAFAGEPSASIGKNFLRSYAGVCLQGVVIALACIIFSALATSAPAVDPNASAITAVWSYVGEMAFNLLVLVGAVKGCDRIVKEIMGL
;
A
#
# COMPACT_ATOMS: atom_id res chain seq x y z
N MET A 1 7.37 10.38 -15.98
CA MET A 1 5.95 9.97 -15.88
C MET A 1 5.07 10.64 -16.95
N THR A 2 5.18 11.94 -17.14
CA THR A 2 4.37 12.69 -18.12
C THR A 2 4.44 12.16 -19.56
N GLY A 3 5.60 11.71 -20.03
CA GLY A 3 5.75 11.17 -21.40
C GLY A 3 5.02 9.84 -21.61
N ILE A 4 5.07 8.91 -20.63
CA ILE A 4 4.37 7.62 -20.71
C ILE A 4 2.86 7.85 -20.59
N TYR A 5 2.43 8.74 -19.70
CA TYR A 5 1.03 9.13 -19.56
C TYR A 5 0.49 9.74 -20.86
N GLY A 6 1.23 10.64 -21.51
CA GLY A 6 0.82 11.25 -22.78
C GLY A 6 0.64 10.24 -23.92
N ALA A 7 1.51 9.24 -24.01
CA ALA A 7 1.34 8.14 -24.99
C ALA A 7 0.08 7.31 -24.70
N LEU A 8 -0.17 6.97 -23.44
CA LEU A 8 -1.36 6.22 -23.03
C LEU A 8 -2.64 7.07 -23.11
N GLN A 9 -2.54 8.39 -22.97
CA GLN A 9 -3.64 9.32 -23.15
C GLN A 9 -4.13 9.33 -24.61
N ALA A 10 -3.21 9.28 -25.58
CA ALA A 10 -3.59 9.16 -26.99
C ALA A 10 -4.39 7.88 -27.27
N ILE A 11 -3.98 6.75 -26.67
CA ILE A 11 -4.74 5.49 -26.73
C ILE A 11 -6.08 5.64 -26.02
N GLY A 12 -6.11 6.30 -24.85
CA GLY A 12 -7.31 6.59 -24.10
C GLY A 12 -8.35 7.37 -24.90
N TYR A 13 -7.95 8.35 -25.70
CA TYR A 13 -8.86 9.07 -26.59
C TYR A 13 -9.45 8.17 -27.69
N GLY A 14 -8.63 7.32 -28.30
CA GLY A 14 -9.13 6.34 -29.25
C GLY A 14 -10.18 5.41 -28.66
N LEU A 15 -9.93 4.88 -27.45
CA LEU A 15 -10.85 4.04 -26.71
C LEU A 15 -12.09 4.80 -26.24
N LEU A 16 -11.96 6.07 -25.87
CA LEU A 16 -13.09 6.93 -25.48
C LEU A 16 -14.10 7.06 -26.62
N VAL A 17 -13.62 7.28 -27.85
CA VAL A 17 -14.50 7.34 -29.04
C VAL A 17 -15.16 5.99 -29.29
N LEU A 18 -14.43 4.88 -29.17
CA LEU A 18 -14.97 3.53 -29.34
C LEU A 18 -16.05 3.20 -28.30
N PHE A 19 -15.79 3.47 -27.02
CA PHE A 19 -16.77 3.24 -25.95
C PHE A 19 -17.99 4.14 -26.06
N PHE A 20 -17.81 5.37 -26.52
CA PHE A 20 -18.91 6.28 -26.81
C PHE A 20 -19.76 5.74 -27.96
N ALA A 21 -19.15 5.34 -29.10
CA ALA A 21 -19.84 4.77 -30.22
C ALA A 21 -20.62 3.49 -29.84
N ALA A 22 -20.00 2.59 -29.05
CA ALA A 22 -20.68 1.41 -28.52
C ALA A 22 -21.87 1.77 -27.61
N GLY A 23 -21.72 2.82 -26.78
CA GLY A 23 -22.81 3.35 -25.96
C GLY A 23 -23.97 3.89 -26.78
N VAL A 24 -23.66 4.66 -27.85
CA VAL A 24 -24.66 5.20 -28.78
C VAL A 24 -25.40 4.05 -29.49
N VAL A 25 -24.68 3.08 -30.05
CA VAL A 25 -25.29 1.93 -30.75
C VAL A 25 -26.22 1.17 -29.82
N LYS A 26 -25.85 0.94 -28.57
CA LYS A 26 -26.70 0.25 -27.59
C LYS A 26 -27.96 1.05 -27.24
N THR A 27 -27.84 2.37 -27.12
CA THR A 27 -28.95 3.26 -26.80
C THR A 27 -29.86 3.46 -28.03
N CYS A 28 -29.30 3.53 -29.25
CA CYS A 28 -30.04 3.69 -30.50
C CYS A 28 -30.65 2.37 -31.00
N GLY A 29 -30.26 1.21 -30.47
CA GLY A 29 -30.82 -0.09 -30.83
C GLY A 29 -32.33 -0.25 -30.49
N SER A 30 -32.86 0.65 -29.66
CA SER A 30 -34.30 0.77 -29.39
C SER A 30 -34.82 2.05 -30.07
N PHE A 31 -35.33 1.95 -31.27
CA PHE A 31 -35.84 3.08 -32.08
C PHE A 31 -36.89 3.96 -31.36
N ALA A 32 -37.55 3.45 -30.33
CA ALA A 32 -38.53 4.20 -29.55
C ALA A 32 -37.90 5.21 -28.55
N GLU A 33 -36.64 5.02 -28.15
CA GLU A 33 -35.99 5.85 -27.14
C GLU A 33 -35.23 7.04 -27.74
N VAL A 34 -34.80 6.97 -29.00
CA VAL A 34 -34.04 8.03 -29.69
C VAL A 34 -34.82 9.35 -29.82
N ARG A 35 -36.15 9.32 -29.70
CA ARG A 35 -37.01 10.51 -29.78
C ARG A 35 -36.99 11.40 -28.53
N ARG A 36 -36.30 11.02 -27.46
CA ARG A 36 -36.24 11.83 -26.25
C ARG A 36 -34.93 12.64 -26.20
N PRO A 37 -35.00 13.99 -26.37
CA PRO A 37 -33.79 14.84 -26.34
C PRO A 37 -33.02 14.74 -25.04
N GLU A 38 -33.67 14.34 -23.95
CA GLU A 38 -33.03 14.14 -22.63
C GLU A 38 -31.98 13.02 -22.64
N GLN A 39 -32.17 11.97 -23.43
CA GLN A 39 -31.20 10.87 -23.52
C GLN A 39 -29.97 11.28 -24.34
N ALA A 40 -30.14 12.05 -25.39
CA ALA A 40 -29.04 12.61 -26.15
C ALA A 40 -28.18 13.53 -25.27
N LEU A 41 -28.82 14.40 -24.48
CA LEU A 41 -28.12 15.28 -23.53
C LEU A 41 -27.34 14.48 -22.49
N LYS A 42 -27.92 13.41 -21.93
CA LYS A 42 -27.26 12.52 -20.96
C LYS A 42 -26.02 11.85 -21.56
N LEU A 43 -26.07 11.45 -22.83
CA LEU A 43 -24.93 10.87 -23.55
C LEU A 43 -23.81 11.88 -23.75
N PHE A 44 -24.14 13.11 -24.15
CA PHE A 44 -23.17 14.19 -24.31
C PHE A 44 -22.50 14.59 -23.00
N VAL A 45 -23.26 14.72 -21.93
CA VAL A 45 -22.72 15.02 -20.58
C VAL A 45 -21.78 13.88 -20.14
N ARG A 46 -22.16 12.64 -20.37
CA ARG A 46 -21.30 11.49 -20.05
C ARG A 46 -19.99 11.50 -20.82
N PHE A 47 -20.06 11.79 -22.14
CA PHE A 47 -18.88 11.92 -22.97
C PHE A 47 -17.94 13.06 -22.51
N ALA A 48 -18.51 14.22 -22.20
CA ALA A 48 -17.76 15.36 -21.68
C ALA A 48 -17.08 15.05 -20.35
N LEU A 49 -17.79 14.37 -19.43
CA LEU A 49 -17.23 13.93 -18.17
C LEU A 49 -16.12 12.86 -18.35
N ALA A 50 -16.33 11.91 -19.26
CA ALA A 50 -15.31 10.91 -19.57
C ALA A 50 -14.06 11.54 -20.19
N LYS A 51 -14.24 12.51 -21.10
CA LYS A 51 -13.14 13.29 -21.66
C LYS A 51 -12.38 14.04 -20.57
N ALA A 52 -13.07 14.76 -19.70
CA ALA A 52 -12.46 15.44 -18.57
C ALA A 52 -11.71 14.47 -17.64
N ALA A 53 -12.26 13.29 -17.38
CA ALA A 53 -11.60 12.25 -16.60
C ALA A 53 -10.31 11.72 -17.26
N VAL A 54 -10.24 11.65 -18.59
CA VAL A 54 -9.00 11.28 -19.30
C VAL A 54 -8.00 12.42 -19.31
N ASP A 55 -8.47 13.68 -19.48
CA ASP A 55 -7.59 14.87 -19.51
C ASP A 55 -6.95 15.12 -18.15
N TYR A 56 -7.74 15.09 -17.10
CA TYR A 56 -7.31 15.37 -15.72
C TYR A 56 -7.09 14.10 -14.88
N GLY A 57 -6.99 12.93 -15.54
CA GLY A 57 -6.88 11.66 -14.86
C GLY A 57 -5.66 11.56 -13.96
N LEU A 58 -4.51 12.09 -14.38
CA LEU A 58 -3.30 12.11 -13.57
C LEU A 58 -3.48 12.99 -12.32
N ASP A 59 -4.04 14.19 -12.49
CA ASP A 59 -4.28 15.11 -11.39
C ASP A 59 -5.27 14.54 -10.38
N LEU A 60 -6.29 13.84 -10.85
CA LEU A 60 -7.25 13.13 -10.02
C LEU A 60 -6.60 11.99 -9.21
N MET A 61 -5.69 11.22 -9.84
CA MET A 61 -4.93 10.17 -9.15
C MET A 61 -4.00 10.76 -8.08
N LEU A 62 -3.30 11.85 -8.41
CA LEU A 62 -2.42 12.54 -7.48
C LEU A 62 -3.21 13.16 -6.32
N ALA A 63 -4.34 13.79 -6.58
CA ALA A 63 -5.20 14.37 -5.54
C ALA A 63 -5.72 13.29 -4.57
N LEU A 64 -6.12 12.12 -5.08
CA LEU A 64 -6.49 10.96 -4.23
C LEU A 64 -5.31 10.51 -3.36
N PHE A 65 -4.12 10.44 -3.93
CA PHE A 65 -2.91 10.09 -3.20
C PHE A 65 -2.62 11.10 -2.08
N ASP A 66 -2.71 12.40 -2.35
CA ASP A 66 -2.45 13.47 -1.39
C ASP A 66 -3.45 13.46 -0.22
N ILE A 67 -4.73 13.17 -0.50
CA ILE A 67 -5.75 13.00 0.55
C ILE A 67 -5.37 11.85 1.49
N VAL A 68 -4.95 10.71 0.93
CA VAL A 68 -4.56 9.54 1.72
C VAL A 68 -3.26 9.80 2.49
N GLN A 69 -2.31 10.51 1.90
CA GLN A 69 -1.09 10.94 2.58
C GLN A 69 -1.40 11.84 3.78
N GLY A 70 -2.36 12.76 3.62
CA GLY A 70 -2.88 13.57 4.72
C GLY A 70 -3.49 12.74 5.84
N MET A 71 -4.26 11.69 5.50
CA MET A 71 -4.80 10.75 6.50
C MET A 71 -3.71 10.01 7.25
N ILE A 72 -2.68 9.53 6.55
CA ILE A 72 -1.52 8.85 7.17
C ILE A 72 -0.83 9.79 8.18
N SER A 73 -0.59 11.04 7.78
CA SER A 73 0.05 12.04 8.65
C SER A 73 -0.77 12.33 9.90
N GLN A 74 -2.10 12.41 9.78
CA GLN A 74 -3.01 12.61 10.91
C GLN A 74 -3.01 11.40 11.85
N VAL A 75 -3.05 10.19 11.30
CA VAL A 75 -3.04 8.93 12.08
C VAL A 75 -1.74 8.81 12.87
N ILE A 76 -0.59 9.07 12.25
CA ILE A 76 0.72 9.06 12.93
C ILE A 76 0.80 10.17 13.98
N GLY A 77 0.33 11.38 13.66
CA GLY A 77 0.33 12.51 14.58
C GLY A 77 -0.55 12.28 15.82
N ALA A 78 -1.74 11.68 15.63
CA ALA A 78 -2.67 11.39 16.72
C ALA A 78 -2.16 10.29 17.67
N SER A 79 -1.33 9.37 17.18
CA SER A 79 -0.80 8.27 18.00
C SER A 79 0.36 8.65 18.90
N GLY A 80 0.88 9.90 18.79
CA GLY A 80 2.07 10.32 19.53
C GLY A 80 3.35 9.52 19.16
N ALA A 81 3.27 8.71 18.12
CA ALA A 81 4.37 7.88 17.62
C ALA A 81 5.47 8.72 16.92
N SER A 82 5.83 9.84 17.52
CA SER A 82 6.93 10.71 17.06
C SER A 82 8.31 10.09 17.23
N GLY A 83 8.37 8.84 17.65
CA GLY A 83 9.60 8.09 17.83
C GLY A 83 9.28 6.61 17.69
N ILE A 84 9.36 6.06 16.48
CA ILE A 84 9.74 4.65 16.35
C ILE A 84 11.12 4.59 16.94
N GLY A 85 11.18 4.18 18.22
CA GLY A 85 12.32 4.34 19.09
C GLY A 85 13.59 3.82 18.44
N SER A 86 14.65 4.57 18.55
CA SER A 86 15.99 4.03 18.45
C SER A 86 16.02 2.83 19.41
N THR A 87 16.03 1.64 18.88
CA THR A 87 16.14 0.41 19.66
C THR A 87 17.57 0.38 20.20
N THR A 88 17.76 1.04 21.34
CA THR A 88 19.01 0.91 22.09
C THR A 88 18.98 -0.46 22.74
N LEU A 89 20.04 -1.24 22.57
CA LEU A 89 20.22 -2.50 23.28
C LEU A 89 20.09 -2.24 24.80
N PRO A 90 19.38 -3.09 25.53
CA PRO A 90 19.33 -3.01 26.98
C PRO A 90 20.76 -3.04 27.56
N GLN A 91 21.04 -2.13 28.50
CA GLN A 91 22.37 -2.02 29.10
C GLN A 91 22.81 -3.33 29.77
N GLU A 92 21.86 -4.04 30.37
CA GLU A 92 22.08 -5.36 30.98
C GLU A 92 22.64 -6.39 30.00
N LEU A 93 22.17 -6.35 28.75
CA LEU A 93 22.65 -7.25 27.70
C LEU A 93 24.08 -6.89 27.27
N ILE A 94 24.37 -5.60 27.20
CA ILE A 94 25.72 -5.09 26.88
C ILE A 94 26.71 -5.52 27.98
N ASP A 95 26.33 -5.38 29.25
CA ASP A 95 27.16 -5.74 30.38
C ASP A 95 27.40 -7.27 30.44
N THR A 96 26.36 -8.07 30.13
CA THR A 96 26.47 -9.52 30.06
C THR A 96 27.40 -9.96 28.93
N ILE A 97 27.35 -9.33 27.75
CA ILE A 97 28.24 -9.60 26.62
C ILE A 97 29.69 -9.22 26.97
N ASN A 98 29.89 -8.09 27.61
CA ASN A 98 31.24 -7.62 27.97
C ASN A 98 31.90 -8.48 29.07
N ALA A 99 31.09 -9.15 29.91
CA ALA A 99 31.58 -10.05 30.96
C ALA A 99 31.97 -11.44 30.40
N CYS A 100 31.65 -11.77 29.13
CA CYS A 100 31.95 -13.07 28.53
C CYS A 100 33.43 -13.31 28.31
N GLY A 101 33.91 -14.52 28.63
CA GLY A 101 35.25 -14.98 28.31
C GLY A 101 35.43 -15.29 26.82
N PHE A 102 36.72 -15.40 26.39
CA PHE A 102 37.06 -15.66 24.98
C PHE A 102 36.40 -16.94 24.41
N TRP A 103 36.33 -18.01 25.17
CA TRP A 103 35.71 -19.30 24.74
C TRP A 103 34.18 -19.22 24.63
N GLU A 104 33.55 -18.38 25.43
CA GLU A 104 32.09 -18.15 25.37
C GLU A 104 31.69 -17.21 24.24
N SER A 105 32.63 -16.42 23.75
CA SER A 105 32.40 -15.47 22.65
C SER A 105 32.19 -16.17 21.29
N ILE A 106 32.75 -17.35 21.07
CA ILE A 106 32.65 -18.08 19.78
C ILE A 106 31.19 -18.51 19.50
N PRO A 107 30.49 -19.22 20.39
CA PRO A 107 29.08 -19.56 20.14
C PRO A 107 28.16 -18.33 20.15
N LEU A 108 28.49 -17.30 20.94
CA LEU A 108 27.76 -16.05 20.97
C LEU A 108 27.81 -15.34 19.60
N TRP A 109 28.99 -15.31 18.97
CA TRP A 109 29.17 -14.76 17.63
C TRP A 109 28.34 -15.52 16.59
N ALA A 110 28.28 -16.85 16.65
CA ALA A 110 27.47 -17.64 15.74
C ALA A 110 25.96 -17.34 15.89
N VAL A 111 25.46 -17.20 17.13
CA VAL A 111 24.06 -16.85 17.42
C VAL A 111 23.72 -15.46 16.89
N THR A 112 24.57 -14.48 17.13
CA THR A 112 24.36 -13.11 16.65
C THR A 112 24.40 -13.03 15.12
N LEU A 113 25.24 -13.82 14.46
CA LEU A 113 25.33 -13.87 13.01
C LEU A 113 24.06 -14.45 12.40
N ILE A 114 23.53 -15.56 12.93
CA ILE A 114 22.28 -16.14 12.48
C ILE A 114 21.12 -15.17 12.73
N GLY A 115 21.05 -14.57 13.91
CA GLY A 115 20.02 -13.61 14.27
C GLY A 115 20.03 -12.36 13.38
N SER A 116 21.21 -11.78 13.13
CA SER A 116 21.35 -10.62 12.27
C SER A 116 20.92 -10.91 10.82
N LEU A 117 21.26 -12.09 10.29
CA LEU A 117 20.84 -12.52 8.97
C LEU A 117 19.31 -12.64 8.88
N LEU A 118 18.69 -13.25 9.87
CA LEU A 118 17.23 -13.41 9.93
C LEU A 118 16.52 -12.05 10.02
N ILE A 119 16.98 -11.17 10.90
CA ILE A 119 16.42 -9.80 11.05
C ILE A 119 16.60 -9.01 9.74
N THR A 120 17.76 -9.12 9.09
CA THR A 120 18.03 -8.45 7.82
C THR A 120 17.07 -8.92 6.72
N VAL A 121 16.83 -10.23 6.61
CA VAL A 121 15.88 -10.80 5.62
C VAL A 121 14.46 -10.30 5.90
N LEU A 122 14.00 -10.31 7.16
CA LEU A 122 12.68 -9.82 7.53
C LEU A 122 12.52 -8.33 7.24
N SER A 123 13.53 -7.52 7.57
CA SER A 123 13.56 -6.08 7.25
C SER A 123 13.48 -5.84 5.75
N PHE A 124 14.23 -6.61 4.96
CA PHE A 124 14.19 -6.53 3.50
C PHE A 124 12.80 -6.87 2.93
N VAL A 125 12.14 -7.89 3.46
CA VAL A 125 10.76 -8.22 3.08
C VAL A 125 9.80 -7.08 3.37
N MET A 126 9.94 -6.40 4.53
CA MET A 126 9.14 -5.21 4.87
C MET A 126 9.35 -4.09 3.87
N VAL A 127 10.61 -3.74 3.61
CA VAL A 127 10.98 -2.69 2.65
C VAL A 127 10.38 -3.00 1.27
N LEU A 128 10.56 -4.23 0.76
CA LEU A 128 9.99 -4.65 -0.54
C LEU A 128 8.47 -4.54 -0.57
N THR A 129 7.78 -4.86 0.52
CA THR A 129 6.31 -4.76 0.58
C THR A 129 5.85 -3.30 0.45
N VAL A 130 6.52 -2.37 1.13
CA VAL A 130 6.20 -0.94 1.05
C VAL A 130 6.54 -0.35 -0.32
N TYR A 131 7.74 -0.66 -0.85
CA TYR A 131 8.14 -0.20 -2.18
C TYR A 131 7.28 -0.80 -3.30
N GLY A 132 6.90 -2.08 -3.20
CA GLY A 132 5.99 -2.73 -4.14
C GLY A 132 4.65 -2.01 -4.25
N ARG A 133 4.12 -1.50 -3.14
CA ARG A 133 2.91 -0.66 -3.14
C ARG A 133 3.13 0.66 -3.89
N MET A 134 4.24 1.36 -3.63
CA MET A 134 4.56 2.61 -4.32
C MET A 134 4.67 2.39 -5.83
N PHE A 135 5.32 1.30 -6.24
CA PHE A 135 5.42 0.92 -7.64
C PHE A 135 4.04 0.65 -8.26
N SER A 136 3.17 -0.07 -7.54
CA SER A 136 1.79 -0.32 -7.99
C SER A 136 1.01 0.98 -8.17
N LEU A 137 1.09 1.94 -7.25
CA LEU A 137 0.46 3.26 -7.39
C LEU A 137 0.89 3.99 -8.66
N TRP A 138 2.18 3.94 -8.97
CA TRP A 138 2.71 4.57 -10.16
C TRP A 138 2.24 3.88 -11.44
N MET A 139 2.13 2.55 -11.44
CA MET A 139 1.58 1.80 -12.57
C MET A 139 0.09 2.15 -12.79
N TYR A 140 -0.70 2.21 -11.72
CA TYR A 140 -2.11 2.62 -11.81
C TYR A 140 -2.24 4.04 -12.37
N ALA A 141 -1.45 4.99 -11.87
CA ALA A 141 -1.46 6.37 -12.35
C ALA A 141 -1.07 6.46 -13.84
N ALA A 142 -0.08 5.67 -14.28
CA ALA A 142 0.35 5.67 -15.68
C ALA A 142 -0.73 5.12 -16.61
N ILE A 143 -1.42 4.01 -16.24
CA ILE A 143 -2.42 3.36 -17.10
C ILE A 143 -3.80 4.00 -17.01
N ALA A 144 -4.01 4.95 -16.11
CA ALA A 144 -5.30 5.57 -15.82
C ALA A 144 -6.13 6.03 -17.05
N PRO A 145 -5.55 6.63 -18.11
CA PRO A 145 -6.32 7.08 -19.26
C PRO A 145 -7.16 5.98 -19.93
N VAL A 146 -6.64 4.74 -19.92
CA VAL A 146 -7.30 3.59 -20.58
C VAL A 146 -8.60 3.21 -19.88
N PRO A 147 -8.63 2.85 -18.59
CA PRO A 147 -9.87 2.52 -17.90
C PRO A 147 -10.79 3.73 -17.65
N LEU A 148 -10.25 4.96 -17.55
CA LEU A 148 -11.06 6.15 -17.40
C LEU A 148 -11.87 6.47 -18.67
N SER A 149 -11.34 6.15 -19.87
CA SER A 149 -12.08 6.29 -21.12
C SER A 149 -13.35 5.44 -21.16
N ALA A 150 -13.40 4.34 -20.39
CA ALA A 150 -14.58 3.46 -20.33
C ALA A 150 -15.82 4.12 -19.73
N PHE A 151 -15.68 5.26 -19.04
CA PHE A 151 -16.83 6.04 -18.56
C PHE A 151 -17.69 6.62 -19.70
N ALA A 152 -17.16 6.74 -20.91
CA ALA A 152 -17.90 7.25 -22.07
C ALA A 152 -19.08 6.34 -22.47
N GLY A 153 -18.94 5.01 -22.29
CA GLY A 153 -19.97 4.04 -22.62
C GLY A 153 -20.77 3.59 -21.40
N GLU A 154 -22.09 3.41 -21.54
CA GLU A 154 -22.90 2.87 -20.46
C GLU A 154 -22.52 1.43 -20.08
N PRO A 155 -22.29 0.51 -21.03
CA PRO A 155 -21.92 -0.86 -20.74
C PRO A 155 -20.50 -1.01 -20.15
N SER A 156 -19.60 -0.09 -20.48
CA SER A 156 -18.19 -0.13 -20.06
C SER A 156 -17.88 0.67 -18.79
N ALA A 157 -18.83 1.45 -18.28
CA ALA A 157 -18.63 2.31 -17.10
C ALA A 157 -18.22 1.54 -15.84
N SER A 158 -18.57 0.26 -15.74
CA SER A 158 -18.16 -0.63 -14.65
C SER A 158 -16.61 -0.80 -14.60
N ILE A 159 -15.95 -0.81 -15.77
CA ILE A 159 -14.47 -0.92 -15.87
C ILE A 159 -13.82 0.28 -15.19
N GLY A 160 -14.26 1.50 -15.51
CA GLY A 160 -13.75 2.72 -14.91
C GLY A 160 -14.00 2.78 -13.39
N LYS A 161 -15.20 2.37 -12.95
CA LYS A 161 -15.52 2.32 -11.51
C LYS A 161 -14.65 1.31 -10.76
N ASN A 162 -14.49 0.12 -11.30
CA ASN A 162 -13.65 -0.91 -10.68
C ASN A 162 -12.18 -0.47 -10.63
N PHE A 163 -11.70 0.20 -11.67
CA PHE A 163 -10.35 0.77 -11.68
C PHE A 163 -10.15 1.81 -10.57
N LEU A 164 -11.06 2.78 -10.42
CA LEU A 164 -10.99 3.79 -9.36
C LEU A 164 -11.06 3.14 -7.97
N ARG A 165 -11.91 2.13 -7.80
CA ARG A 165 -12.03 1.36 -6.57
C ARG A 165 -10.71 0.64 -6.25
N SER A 166 -10.09 -0.02 -7.23
CA SER A 166 -8.81 -0.70 -7.05
C SER A 166 -7.69 0.28 -6.71
N TYR A 167 -7.63 1.42 -7.39
CA TYR A 167 -6.65 2.46 -7.09
C TYR A 167 -6.82 3.02 -5.66
N ALA A 168 -8.05 3.39 -5.29
CA ALA A 168 -8.36 3.85 -3.94
C ALA A 168 -7.99 2.79 -2.89
N GLY A 169 -8.21 1.50 -3.19
CA GLY A 169 -7.77 0.39 -2.35
C GLY A 169 -6.26 0.41 -2.11
N VAL A 170 -5.46 0.50 -3.17
CA VAL A 170 -3.99 0.56 -3.03
C VAL A 170 -3.54 1.81 -2.27
N CYS A 171 -4.21 2.94 -2.45
CA CYS A 171 -3.95 4.14 -1.65
C CYS A 171 -4.25 3.90 -0.17
N LEU A 172 -5.45 3.37 0.16
CA LEU A 172 -5.88 3.11 1.54
C LEU A 172 -5.02 2.06 2.25
N GLN A 173 -4.42 1.13 1.51
CA GLN A 173 -3.49 0.16 2.08
C GLN A 173 -2.38 0.84 2.90
N GLY A 174 -1.95 2.06 2.53
CA GLY A 174 -0.97 2.83 3.30
C GLY A 174 -1.46 3.24 4.68
N VAL A 175 -2.72 3.64 4.79
CA VAL A 175 -3.33 3.99 6.07
C VAL A 175 -3.42 2.76 6.97
N VAL A 176 -3.85 1.62 6.40
CA VAL A 176 -3.97 0.37 7.15
C VAL A 176 -2.60 -0.14 7.62
N ILE A 177 -1.54 0.00 6.80
CA ILE A 177 -0.16 -0.32 7.22
C ILE A 177 0.28 0.60 8.36
N ALA A 178 0.01 1.91 8.27
CA ALA A 178 0.34 2.85 9.35
C ALA A 178 -0.38 2.48 10.65
N LEU A 179 -1.67 2.15 10.57
CA LEU A 179 -2.45 1.66 11.72
C LEU A 179 -1.87 0.36 12.29
N ALA A 180 -1.50 -0.59 11.44
CA ALA A 180 -0.88 -1.85 11.89
C ALA A 180 0.43 -1.60 12.63
N CYS A 181 1.27 -0.68 12.14
CA CYS A 181 2.50 -0.29 12.81
C CYS A 181 2.25 0.37 14.18
N ILE A 182 1.21 1.22 14.29
CA ILE A 182 0.85 1.87 15.55
C ILE A 182 0.33 0.85 16.57
N ILE A 183 -0.58 -0.02 16.14
CA ILE A 183 -1.10 -1.09 16.99
C ILE A 183 0.04 -2.01 17.44
N PHE A 184 0.93 -2.37 16.53
CA PHE A 184 2.08 -3.18 16.86
C PHE A 184 3.00 -2.46 17.86
N SER A 185 3.29 -1.18 17.70
CA SER A 185 4.12 -0.42 18.64
C SER A 185 3.50 -0.34 20.03
N ALA A 186 2.17 -0.27 20.12
CA ALA A 186 1.46 -0.30 21.41
C ALA A 186 1.50 -1.67 22.08
N LEU A 187 1.48 -2.75 21.30
CA LEU A 187 1.55 -4.13 21.83
C LEU A 187 2.97 -4.55 22.17
N ALA A 188 3.95 -4.11 21.37
CA ALA A 188 5.37 -4.46 21.52
C ALA A 188 6.13 -3.50 22.46
N THR A 189 5.45 -2.82 23.37
CA THR A 189 6.05 -1.80 24.26
C THR A 189 6.99 -2.39 25.31
N SER A 190 6.97 -3.69 25.53
CA SER A 190 7.90 -4.37 26.46
C SER A 190 9.17 -4.74 25.71
N ALA A 191 10.30 -4.16 26.10
CA ALA A 191 11.60 -4.71 25.70
C ALA A 191 11.68 -6.18 26.13
N PRO A 192 12.30 -7.07 25.30
CA PRO A 192 12.48 -8.46 25.68
C PRO A 192 13.08 -8.57 27.07
N ALA A 193 12.44 -9.36 27.94
CA ALA A 193 12.93 -9.55 29.28
C ALA A 193 14.21 -10.39 29.23
N VAL A 194 15.32 -9.82 29.70
CA VAL A 194 16.59 -10.53 29.86
C VAL A 194 16.60 -11.14 31.25
N ASP A 195 16.70 -12.48 31.34
CA ASP A 195 16.88 -13.14 32.64
C ASP A 195 18.32 -12.93 33.13
N PRO A 196 18.53 -12.20 34.24
CA PRO A 196 19.87 -11.90 34.73
C PRO A 196 20.67 -13.13 35.21
N ASN A 197 19.99 -14.27 35.42
CA ASN A 197 20.61 -15.52 35.83
C ASN A 197 20.91 -16.49 34.66
N ALA A 198 20.50 -16.13 33.43
CA ALA A 198 20.76 -16.95 32.26
C ALA A 198 22.23 -16.80 31.79
N SER A 199 22.76 -17.86 31.17
CA SER A 199 24.06 -17.75 30.49
C SER A 199 23.96 -16.70 29.36
N ALA A 200 25.07 -16.01 29.09
CA ALA A 200 25.10 -14.95 28.05
C ALA A 200 24.58 -15.45 26.69
N ILE A 201 24.89 -16.69 26.32
CA ILE A 201 24.41 -17.32 25.09
C ILE A 201 22.89 -17.44 25.08
N THR A 202 22.30 -17.90 26.20
CA THR A 202 20.86 -18.08 26.34
C THR A 202 20.13 -16.73 26.34
N ALA A 203 20.69 -15.73 27.04
CA ALA A 203 20.13 -14.38 27.09
C ALA A 203 20.09 -13.73 25.68
N VAL A 204 21.20 -13.81 24.93
CA VAL A 204 21.25 -13.28 23.57
C VAL A 204 20.35 -14.06 22.63
N TRP A 205 20.29 -15.39 22.73
CA TRP A 205 19.42 -16.21 21.89
C TRP A 205 17.93 -15.88 22.14
N SER A 206 17.54 -15.75 23.40
CA SER A 206 16.16 -15.36 23.78
C SER A 206 15.81 -13.98 23.23
N TYR A 207 16.71 -13.00 23.41
CA TYR A 207 16.52 -11.64 22.91
C TYR A 207 16.37 -11.59 21.38
N VAL A 208 17.27 -12.24 20.67
CA VAL A 208 17.24 -12.33 19.20
C VAL A 208 15.98 -13.06 18.71
N GLY A 209 15.60 -14.14 19.39
CA GLY A 209 14.38 -14.90 19.09
C GLY A 209 13.12 -14.07 19.25
N GLU A 210 13.00 -13.31 20.32
CA GLU A 210 11.86 -12.44 20.59
C GLU A 210 11.80 -11.26 19.60
N MET A 211 12.93 -10.65 19.30
CA MET A 211 13.04 -9.61 18.26
C MET A 211 12.64 -10.14 16.88
N ALA A 212 13.12 -11.32 16.51
CA ALA A 212 12.77 -11.96 15.25
C ALA A 212 11.28 -12.31 15.20
N PHE A 213 10.71 -12.82 16.28
CA PHE A 213 9.27 -13.10 16.41
C PHE A 213 8.43 -11.84 16.24
N ASN A 214 8.79 -10.76 16.94
CA ASN A 214 8.11 -9.48 16.84
C ASN A 214 8.15 -8.92 15.40
N LEU A 215 9.31 -8.98 14.73
CA LEU A 215 9.42 -8.59 13.33
C LEU A 215 8.59 -9.47 12.41
N LEU A 216 8.52 -10.79 12.66
CA LEU A 216 7.72 -11.72 11.87
C LEU A 216 6.24 -11.42 12.00
N VAL A 217 5.75 -11.11 13.20
CA VAL A 217 4.38 -10.68 13.46
C VAL A 217 4.07 -9.39 12.70
N LEU A 218 4.98 -8.40 12.77
CA LEU A 218 4.81 -7.14 12.05
C LEU A 218 4.77 -7.35 10.53
N VAL A 219 5.67 -8.15 9.98
CA VAL A 219 5.68 -8.50 8.54
C VAL A 219 4.38 -9.20 8.15
N GLY A 220 3.90 -10.12 8.98
CA GLY A 220 2.62 -10.81 8.78
C GLY A 220 1.43 -9.85 8.79
N ALA A 221 1.39 -8.92 9.74
CA ALA A 221 0.37 -7.89 9.84
C ALA A 221 0.37 -6.98 8.59
N VAL A 222 1.53 -6.49 8.18
CA VAL A 222 1.66 -5.63 6.98
C VAL A 222 1.23 -6.35 5.70
N LYS A 223 1.58 -7.63 5.54
CA LYS A 223 1.09 -8.45 4.40
C LYS A 223 -0.43 -8.70 4.47
N GLY A 224 -0.96 -8.86 5.68
CA GLY A 224 -2.41 -9.01 5.91
C GLY A 224 -3.21 -7.77 5.53
N CYS A 225 -2.62 -6.57 5.57
CA CYS A 225 -3.29 -5.33 5.23
C CYS A 225 -3.85 -5.32 3.80
N ASP A 226 -3.17 -5.95 2.84
CA ASP A 226 -3.63 -6.06 1.45
C ASP A 226 -4.98 -6.80 1.37
N ARG A 227 -5.12 -7.90 2.10
CA ARG A 227 -6.35 -8.68 2.16
C ARG A 227 -7.49 -7.89 2.79
N ILE A 228 -7.23 -7.23 3.91
CA ILE A 228 -8.22 -6.41 4.64
C ILE A 228 -8.77 -5.31 3.72
N VAL A 229 -7.89 -4.60 3.01
CA VAL A 229 -8.31 -3.53 2.10
C VAL A 229 -9.14 -4.08 0.95
N LYS A 230 -8.76 -5.22 0.35
CA LYS A 230 -9.52 -5.87 -0.73
C LYS A 230 -10.91 -6.27 -0.26
N GLU A 231 -11.04 -6.84 0.94
CA GLU A 231 -12.33 -7.19 1.54
C GLU A 231 -13.22 -5.96 1.77
N ILE A 232 -12.66 -4.87 2.33
CA ILE A 232 -13.39 -3.61 2.56
C ILE A 232 -13.85 -2.99 1.25
N MET A 233 -13.00 -3.02 0.23
CA MET A 233 -13.31 -2.44 -1.08
C MET A 233 -14.18 -3.35 -1.95
N GLY A 234 -14.43 -4.60 -1.55
CA GLY A 234 -15.20 -5.57 -2.32
C GLY A 234 -14.51 -5.95 -3.64
N LEU A 235 -13.20 -6.15 -3.59
CA LEU A 235 -12.31 -6.51 -4.71
C LEU A 235 -11.96 -7.99 -4.68
#